data_15ae218774c3e5041a7bb91c26b15a5e
#
_entry.id   15ae218774c3e5041a7bb91c26b15a5e
#
_cell.length_a   1.000
_cell.length_b   1.000
_cell.length_c   1.000
_cell.angle_alpha   90.00
_cell.angle_beta   90.00
_cell.angle_gamma   90.00
#
_symmetry.space_group_name_H-M   'P 1'
#
loop_
_entity.id
_entity.type
_entity.pdbx_description
1 polymer ?
#
loop_
_entity_poly.entity_id
_entity_poly.type
_entity_poly.pdbx_seq_one_letter_code
_entity_poly.pdbx_strand_id
1 'polypeptide(L)'
;AEPDENYDPVDLGDSSGDNAPEFTGIDNFFSQIFEIYNIADVDIVKNSYGYSGNINDYNETQIRNAFPNTIEEMAQASTPDSQKTIYVWAAGNAGSYADQGVDYSSPELLPGMSIYIPEIQSHSIAVVSIDEDGEISDFSNRCGIAADFCIAAPGGSITVAYPVTEADQGIYDDGTFDCEAANNCFAVANGTSFASPFV
;
A
#
# COMPACT_ATOMS: atom_id res chain seq x y z
N ALA A 1 13.02 -9.10 6.63
CA ALA A 1 12.00 -10.14 6.76
C ALA A 1 12.14 -11.02 5.53
N GLU A 2 12.28 -12.33 5.72
CA GLU A 2 12.18 -13.25 4.59
C GLU A 2 10.81 -13.04 3.96
N PRO A 3 10.69 -13.04 2.61
CA PRO A 3 9.40 -12.98 1.97
C PRO A 3 8.58 -14.19 2.46
N ASP A 4 7.32 -13.94 2.77
CA ASP A 4 6.38 -15.01 3.08
C ASP A 4 6.44 -16.02 1.94
N GLU A 5 6.65 -17.31 2.24
CA GLU A 5 6.88 -18.32 1.20
C GLU A 5 5.67 -18.53 0.27
N ASN A 6 4.52 -17.95 0.62
CA ASN A 6 3.30 -18.02 -0.17
C ASN A 6 2.64 -16.64 -0.25
N TYR A 7 2.62 -16.07 -1.46
CA TYR A 7 1.73 -14.97 -1.75
C TYR A 7 0.32 -15.53 -1.91
N ASP A 8 -0.54 -15.26 -0.94
CA ASP A 8 -1.94 -15.72 -0.96
C ASP A 8 -2.86 -14.49 -1.04
N PRO A 9 -3.61 -14.32 -2.14
CA PRO A 9 -4.57 -13.24 -2.24
C PRO A 9 -5.63 -13.35 -1.15
N VAL A 10 -6.01 -12.23 -0.57
CA VAL A 10 -7.06 -12.17 0.44
C VAL A 10 -8.39 -12.61 -0.18
N ASP A 11 -9.06 -13.57 0.42
CA ASP A 11 -10.39 -14.02 0.01
C ASP A 11 -11.46 -13.08 0.62
N LEU A 12 -12.07 -12.24 -0.20
CA LEU A 12 -13.18 -11.35 0.21
C LEU A 12 -14.55 -12.06 0.19
N GLY A 13 -14.59 -13.38 0.01
CA GLY A 13 -15.83 -14.13 -0.14
C GLY A 13 -16.43 -13.98 -1.53
N ASP A 14 -17.56 -14.66 -1.73
CA ASP A 14 -18.30 -14.55 -2.97
C ASP A 14 -19.22 -13.32 -2.98
N SER A 15 -19.73 -12.97 -4.16
CA SER A 15 -20.65 -11.84 -4.34
C SER A 15 -22.06 -12.06 -3.75
N SER A 16 -22.30 -13.16 -3.02
CA SER A 16 -23.60 -13.50 -2.43
C SER A 16 -23.90 -12.72 -1.13
N GLY A 17 -22.91 -11.99 -0.59
CA GLY A 17 -23.06 -11.17 0.61
C GLY A 17 -22.83 -11.93 1.92
N ASP A 18 -22.37 -13.17 1.86
CA ASP A 18 -21.85 -13.86 3.03
C ASP A 18 -20.49 -13.27 3.39
N ASN A 19 -20.50 -12.22 4.23
CA ASN A 19 -19.29 -11.60 4.74
C ASN A 19 -18.42 -12.67 5.41
N ALA A 20 -17.20 -12.84 4.95
CA ALA A 20 -16.23 -13.60 5.71
C ALA A 20 -16.10 -12.92 7.09
N PRO A 21 -16.42 -13.58 8.20
CA PRO A 21 -16.45 -12.97 9.54
C PRO A 21 -15.12 -12.31 9.95
N GLU A 22 -14.04 -12.74 9.33
CA GLU A 22 -12.69 -12.22 9.54
C GLU A 22 -12.50 -10.78 9.07
N PHE A 23 -13.23 -10.30 8.04
CA PHE A 23 -13.11 -8.93 7.54
C PHE A 23 -13.78 -7.88 8.41
N THR A 24 -14.78 -8.25 9.23
CA THR A 24 -15.40 -7.29 10.16
C THR A 24 -14.38 -6.66 11.11
N GLY A 25 -13.41 -7.43 11.59
CA GLY A 25 -12.34 -6.91 12.45
C GLY A 25 -11.39 -5.97 11.72
N ILE A 26 -11.09 -6.27 10.47
CA ILE A 26 -10.20 -5.50 9.62
C ILE A 26 -10.86 -4.18 9.19
N ASP A 27 -12.10 -4.23 8.74
CA ASP A 27 -12.88 -3.05 8.38
C ASP A 27 -13.04 -2.10 9.58
N ASN A 28 -13.36 -2.63 10.77
CA ASN A 28 -13.42 -1.83 11.99
C ASN A 28 -12.07 -1.21 12.37
N PHE A 29 -10.96 -1.90 12.14
CA PHE A 29 -9.64 -1.37 12.41
C PHE A 29 -9.33 -0.17 11.51
N PHE A 30 -9.55 -0.30 10.20
CA PHE A 30 -9.30 0.79 9.26
C PHE A 30 -10.27 1.94 9.43
N SER A 31 -11.57 1.68 9.61
CA SER A 31 -12.55 2.74 9.82
C SER A 31 -12.20 3.61 11.03
N GLN A 32 -11.76 3.03 12.15
CA GLN A 32 -11.30 3.79 13.31
C GLN A 32 -10.06 4.65 13.02
N ILE A 33 -9.11 4.14 12.22
CA ILE A 33 -7.95 4.93 11.81
C ILE A 33 -8.39 6.13 10.95
N PHE A 34 -9.26 5.92 9.96
CA PHE A 34 -9.72 6.99 9.09
C PHE A 34 -10.64 7.98 9.82
N GLU A 35 -11.45 7.53 10.77
CA GLU A 35 -12.20 8.40 11.68
C GLU A 35 -11.26 9.35 12.44
N ILE A 36 -10.13 8.83 12.97
CA ILE A 36 -9.12 9.67 13.65
C ILE A 36 -8.55 10.71 12.69
N TYR A 37 -8.26 10.36 11.44
CA TYR A 37 -7.75 11.31 10.45
C TYR A 37 -8.79 12.40 10.13
N ASN A 38 -10.06 12.04 10.01
CA ASN A 38 -11.16 12.98 9.81
C ASN A 38 -11.33 13.94 10.99
N ILE A 39 -11.30 13.43 12.24
CA ILE A 39 -11.38 14.25 13.47
C ILE A 39 -10.18 15.18 13.61
N ALA A 40 -8.98 14.71 13.23
CA ALA A 40 -7.75 15.49 13.32
C ALA A 40 -7.58 16.51 12.17
N ASP A 41 -8.49 16.53 11.20
CA ASP A 41 -8.46 17.40 10.01
C ASP A 41 -7.13 17.27 9.25
N VAL A 42 -6.74 16.02 8.93
CA VAL A 42 -5.47 15.71 8.27
C VAL A 42 -5.58 15.94 6.77
N ASP A 43 -4.68 16.73 6.19
CA ASP A 43 -4.66 17.04 4.75
C ASP A 43 -4.22 15.85 3.89
N ILE A 44 -3.16 15.15 4.32
CA ILE A 44 -2.55 14.05 3.55
C ILE A 44 -2.26 12.88 4.47
N VAL A 45 -2.68 11.69 4.05
CA VAL A 45 -2.37 10.43 4.71
C VAL A 45 -1.56 9.55 3.77
N LYS A 46 -0.36 9.18 4.20
CA LYS A 46 0.50 8.26 3.48
C LYS A 46 0.38 6.85 4.06
N ASN A 47 -0.02 5.91 3.21
CA ASN A 47 -0.26 4.52 3.55
C ASN A 47 0.78 3.61 2.87
N SER A 48 1.68 3.02 3.66
CA SER A 48 2.68 2.04 3.20
C SER A 48 2.32 0.63 3.65
N TYR A 49 1.06 0.30 3.60
CA TYR A 49 0.51 -1.02 3.92
C TYR A 49 -0.63 -1.34 2.97
N GLY A 50 -0.94 -2.61 2.84
CA GLY A 50 -2.01 -3.11 1.98
C GLY A 50 -2.34 -4.55 2.34
N TYR A 51 -3.23 -5.14 1.57
CA TYR A 51 -3.52 -6.55 1.59
C TYR A 51 -3.11 -7.18 0.27
N SER A 52 -2.55 -8.37 0.36
CA SER A 52 -2.21 -9.18 -0.81
C SER A 52 -3.43 -9.43 -1.69
N GLY A 53 -3.22 -9.42 -2.99
CA GLY A 53 -4.26 -9.61 -4.00
C GLY A 53 -4.30 -8.43 -4.98
N ASN A 54 -4.31 -8.75 -6.27
CA ASN A 54 -4.45 -7.74 -7.32
C ASN A 54 -5.88 -7.21 -7.32
N ILE A 55 -6.07 -5.90 -7.48
CA ILE A 55 -7.43 -5.31 -7.55
C ILE A 55 -8.29 -5.94 -8.66
N ASN A 56 -7.67 -6.49 -9.71
CA ASN A 56 -8.36 -7.19 -10.79
C ASN A 56 -9.09 -8.47 -10.33
N ASP A 57 -8.71 -9.05 -9.19
CA ASP A 57 -9.29 -10.28 -8.65
C ASP A 57 -10.62 -10.02 -7.95
N TYR A 58 -10.99 -8.76 -7.75
CA TYR A 58 -12.14 -8.33 -6.96
C TYR A 58 -13.14 -7.53 -7.79
N ASN A 59 -14.33 -7.36 -7.24
CA ASN A 59 -15.37 -6.51 -7.81
C ASN A 59 -15.95 -5.56 -6.76
N GLU A 60 -16.72 -4.57 -7.23
CA GLU A 60 -17.33 -3.55 -6.38
C GLU A 60 -18.13 -4.14 -5.21
N THR A 61 -18.92 -5.19 -5.47
CA THR A 61 -19.77 -5.80 -4.44
C THR A 61 -18.94 -6.44 -3.32
N GLN A 62 -17.90 -7.18 -3.68
CA GLN A 62 -16.98 -7.79 -2.71
C GLN A 62 -16.30 -6.71 -1.85
N ILE A 63 -15.80 -5.66 -2.47
CA ILE A 63 -15.10 -4.57 -1.77
C ILE A 63 -16.07 -3.82 -0.83
N ARG A 64 -17.26 -3.46 -1.31
CA ARG A 64 -18.26 -2.77 -0.46
C ARG A 64 -18.76 -3.63 0.70
N ASN A 65 -18.84 -4.95 0.51
CA ASN A 65 -19.22 -5.86 1.60
C ASN A 65 -18.10 -6.04 2.62
N ALA A 66 -16.85 -6.09 2.18
CA ALA A 66 -15.70 -6.30 3.05
C ALA A 66 -15.31 -5.04 3.84
N PHE A 67 -15.46 -3.84 3.26
CA PHE A 67 -14.97 -2.58 3.81
C PHE A 67 -16.05 -1.48 3.88
N PRO A 68 -17.28 -1.75 4.35
CA PRO A 68 -18.34 -0.76 4.33
C PRO A 68 -18.03 0.48 5.18
N ASN A 69 -17.53 0.29 6.41
CA ASN A 69 -17.21 1.38 7.33
C ASN A 69 -15.95 2.14 6.90
N THR A 70 -14.93 1.44 6.41
CA THR A 70 -13.72 2.05 5.86
C THR A 70 -14.03 2.98 4.69
N ILE A 71 -14.88 2.53 3.77
CA ILE A 71 -15.33 3.33 2.62
C ILE A 71 -16.12 4.55 3.08
N GLU A 72 -17.01 4.38 4.07
CA GLU A 72 -17.78 5.49 4.62
C GLU A 72 -16.87 6.57 5.20
N GLU A 73 -15.89 6.20 6.03
CA GLU A 73 -14.97 7.16 6.63
C GLU A 73 -14.09 7.85 5.59
N MET A 74 -13.55 7.10 4.62
CA MET A 74 -12.79 7.68 3.53
C MET A 74 -13.63 8.63 2.68
N ALA A 75 -14.90 8.32 2.44
CA ALA A 75 -15.81 9.16 1.66
C ALA A 75 -16.23 10.44 2.40
N GLN A 76 -16.27 10.44 3.74
CA GLN A 76 -16.57 11.65 4.54
C GLN A 76 -15.54 12.75 4.31
N ALA A 77 -14.27 12.38 4.09
CA ALA A 77 -13.20 13.32 3.75
C ALA A 77 -13.45 14.11 2.45
N SER A 78 -14.44 13.73 1.65
CA SER A 78 -14.78 14.37 0.37
C SER A 78 -16.03 15.26 0.40
N THR A 79 -16.61 15.53 1.58
CA THR A 79 -17.77 16.42 1.66
C THR A 79 -17.41 17.89 1.35
N PRO A 80 -18.32 18.70 0.76
CA PRO A 80 -18.01 20.07 0.34
C PRO A 80 -17.52 21.00 1.46
N ASP A 81 -17.85 20.69 2.71
CA ASP A 81 -17.55 21.51 3.89
C ASP A 81 -16.34 20.97 4.67
N SER A 82 -15.76 19.81 4.29
CA SER A 82 -14.56 19.26 4.88
C SER A 82 -13.35 19.53 3.99
N GLN A 83 -12.21 19.76 4.63
CA GLN A 83 -10.93 19.75 3.95
C GLN A 83 -10.69 18.31 3.47
N LYS A 84 -10.45 18.14 2.16
CA LYS A 84 -10.34 16.79 1.57
C LYS A 84 -9.01 16.17 1.98
N THR A 85 -9.06 15.13 2.78
CA THR A 85 -7.89 14.29 3.02
C THR A 85 -7.48 13.57 1.74
N ILE A 86 -6.23 13.71 1.33
CA ILE A 86 -5.67 12.94 0.21
C ILE A 86 -5.01 11.69 0.75
N TYR A 87 -5.42 10.53 0.24
CA TYR A 87 -4.85 9.24 0.59
C TYR A 87 -3.81 8.83 -0.46
N VAL A 88 -2.55 8.75 -0.05
CA VAL A 88 -1.42 8.30 -0.89
C VAL A 88 -1.06 6.87 -0.50
N TRP A 89 -1.19 5.93 -1.41
CA TRP A 89 -1.03 4.51 -1.18
C TRP A 89 0.17 3.94 -1.90
N ALA A 90 0.94 3.10 -1.23
CA ALA A 90 1.89 2.21 -1.89
C ALA A 90 1.11 1.19 -2.75
N ALA A 91 1.46 1.04 -4.04
CA ALA A 91 0.70 0.21 -4.97
C ALA A 91 0.83 -1.31 -4.69
N GLY A 92 1.85 -1.72 -3.95
CA GLY A 92 2.17 -3.11 -3.65
C GLY A 92 3.49 -3.57 -4.27
N ASN A 93 3.99 -4.71 -3.78
CA ASN A 93 5.29 -5.27 -4.17
C ASN A 93 5.15 -6.72 -4.70
N ALA A 94 4.00 -7.06 -5.27
CA ALA A 94 3.70 -8.42 -5.72
C ALA A 94 4.56 -8.88 -6.90
N GLY A 95 5.23 -7.96 -7.61
CA GLY A 95 6.24 -8.30 -8.61
C GLY A 95 7.41 -9.12 -8.06
N SER A 96 7.68 -9.06 -6.75
CA SER A 96 8.64 -9.94 -6.07
C SER A 96 8.27 -11.42 -6.13
N TYR A 97 7.02 -11.74 -6.46
CA TYR A 97 6.47 -13.09 -6.57
C TYR A 97 6.08 -13.45 -8.01
N ALA A 98 6.61 -12.71 -8.99
CA ALA A 98 6.31 -12.93 -10.42
C ALA A 98 6.68 -14.34 -10.89
N ASP A 99 7.73 -14.94 -10.34
CA ASP A 99 8.16 -16.32 -10.59
C ASP A 99 7.19 -17.38 -10.07
N GLN A 100 6.32 -17.00 -9.12
CA GLN A 100 5.22 -17.83 -8.61
C GLN A 100 3.92 -17.65 -9.42
N GLY A 101 3.94 -16.81 -10.46
CA GLY A 101 2.80 -16.54 -11.32
C GLY A 101 1.78 -15.55 -10.71
N VAL A 102 2.21 -14.79 -9.72
CA VAL A 102 1.35 -13.75 -9.11
C VAL A 102 1.09 -12.62 -10.11
N ASP A 103 -0.17 -12.18 -10.22
CA ASP A 103 -0.53 -11.01 -11.02
C ASP A 103 -0.20 -9.73 -10.25
N TYR A 104 0.62 -8.88 -10.84
CA TYR A 104 0.99 -7.55 -10.33
C TYR A 104 0.72 -6.46 -11.37
N SER A 105 -0.15 -6.75 -12.33
CA SER A 105 -0.47 -5.84 -13.46
C SER A 105 -1.24 -4.58 -13.03
N SER A 106 -1.83 -4.58 -11.83
CA SER A 106 -2.54 -3.47 -11.21
C SER A 106 -2.17 -3.36 -9.73
N PRO A 107 -2.55 -2.28 -9.02
CA PRO A 107 -2.30 -2.17 -7.59
C PRO A 107 -2.94 -3.29 -6.78
N GLU A 108 -2.45 -3.50 -5.57
CA GLU A 108 -3.09 -4.35 -4.58
C GLU A 108 -4.47 -3.81 -4.16
N LEU A 109 -5.21 -4.59 -3.37
CA LEU A 109 -6.60 -4.34 -3.02
C LEU A 109 -6.86 -2.92 -2.48
N LEU A 110 -6.18 -2.48 -1.41
CA LEU A 110 -6.46 -1.17 -0.80
C LEU A 110 -6.05 0.01 -1.71
N PRO A 111 -4.84 0.05 -2.29
CA PRO A 111 -4.47 1.12 -3.21
C PRO A 111 -5.31 1.15 -4.49
N GLY A 112 -5.86 0.01 -4.91
CA GLY A 112 -6.68 -0.12 -6.12
C GLY A 112 -8.17 0.06 -5.90
N MET A 113 -8.68 -0.01 -4.66
CA MET A 113 -10.13 -0.08 -4.39
C MET A 113 -10.92 1.11 -4.94
N SER A 114 -10.30 2.28 -5.08
CA SER A 114 -10.95 3.48 -5.61
C SER A 114 -11.38 3.34 -7.08
N ILE A 115 -10.91 2.33 -7.83
CA ILE A 115 -11.42 2.07 -9.19
C ILE A 115 -12.91 1.65 -9.16
N TYR A 116 -13.31 0.94 -8.11
CA TYR A 116 -14.68 0.47 -7.91
C TYR A 116 -15.51 1.36 -6.98
N ILE A 117 -14.86 2.30 -6.27
CA ILE A 117 -15.49 3.18 -5.27
C ILE A 117 -15.32 4.65 -5.69
N PRO A 118 -16.21 5.16 -6.57
CA PRO A 118 -16.09 6.52 -7.10
C PRO A 118 -16.07 7.62 -6.03
N GLU A 119 -16.66 7.35 -4.86
CA GLU A 119 -16.74 8.29 -3.75
C GLU A 119 -15.39 8.69 -3.20
N ILE A 120 -14.38 7.78 -3.29
CA ILE A 120 -13.02 8.00 -2.79
C ILE A 120 -11.98 8.23 -3.89
N GLN A 121 -12.36 8.07 -5.17
CA GLN A 121 -11.41 8.11 -6.29
C GLN A 121 -10.72 9.47 -6.43
N SER A 122 -11.44 10.57 -6.23
CA SER A 122 -10.91 11.92 -6.45
C SER A 122 -9.83 12.35 -5.44
N HIS A 123 -9.61 11.59 -4.38
CA HIS A 123 -8.64 11.87 -3.32
C HIS A 123 -7.81 10.65 -2.92
N SER A 124 -7.75 9.65 -3.79
CA SER A 124 -6.88 8.48 -3.65
C SER A 124 -5.84 8.45 -4.75
N ILE A 125 -4.59 8.23 -4.40
CA ILE A 125 -3.47 8.13 -5.33
C ILE A 125 -2.73 6.82 -5.04
N ALA A 126 -2.62 5.93 -6.04
CA ALA A 126 -1.75 4.77 -5.97
C ALA A 126 -0.35 5.15 -6.47
N VAL A 127 0.70 4.69 -5.79
CA VAL A 127 2.08 5.04 -6.11
C VAL A 127 2.86 3.77 -6.43
N VAL A 128 3.31 3.66 -7.68
CA VAL A 128 4.22 2.61 -8.13
C VAL A 128 5.67 3.07 -7.97
N SER A 129 6.58 2.10 -7.84
CA SER A 129 8.01 2.38 -7.68
C SER A 129 8.71 2.44 -9.03
N ILE A 130 9.58 3.44 -9.21
CA ILE A 130 10.60 3.46 -10.25
C ILE A 130 11.99 3.30 -9.64
N ASP A 131 12.90 2.75 -10.43
CA ASP A 131 14.32 2.61 -10.13
C ASP A 131 15.13 3.85 -10.58
N GLU A 132 16.46 3.77 -10.49
CA GLU A 132 17.38 4.84 -10.83
C GLU A 132 17.44 5.15 -12.35
N ASP A 133 17.04 4.19 -13.19
CA ASP A 133 16.94 4.34 -14.65
C ASP A 133 15.61 4.98 -15.08
N GLY A 134 14.67 5.15 -14.15
CA GLY A 134 13.32 5.69 -14.39
C GLY A 134 12.33 4.65 -14.90
N GLU A 135 12.69 3.37 -14.88
CA GLU A 135 11.81 2.28 -15.24
C GLU A 135 11.02 1.80 -14.01
N ILE A 136 9.84 1.23 -14.23
CA ILE A 136 9.06 0.67 -13.13
C ILE A 136 9.85 -0.49 -12.50
N SER A 137 10.14 -0.40 -11.22
CA SER A 137 10.88 -1.42 -10.46
C SER A 137 10.24 -2.80 -10.62
N ASP A 138 11.06 -3.84 -10.77
CA ASP A 138 10.57 -5.20 -11.05
C ASP A 138 9.61 -5.72 -9.97
N PHE A 139 9.87 -5.38 -8.71
CA PHE A 139 9.02 -5.77 -7.59
C PHE A 139 7.68 -5.02 -7.52
N SER A 140 7.57 -3.85 -8.19
CA SER A 140 6.41 -2.97 -8.04
C SER A 140 5.19 -3.52 -8.77
N ASN A 141 4.02 -3.48 -8.13
CA ASN A 141 2.77 -3.55 -8.87
C ASN A 141 2.72 -2.42 -9.91
N ARG A 142 1.98 -2.63 -10.97
CA ARG A 142 1.77 -1.65 -12.06
C ARG A 142 0.52 -0.82 -11.78
N CYS A 143 0.35 0.28 -12.50
CA CYS A 143 -0.87 1.10 -12.43
C CYS A 143 -2.10 0.37 -12.99
N GLY A 144 -1.93 -0.41 -14.06
CA GLY A 144 -2.99 -1.23 -14.66
C GLY A 144 -4.30 -0.49 -14.83
N ILE A 145 -5.40 -1.06 -14.28
CA ILE A 145 -6.73 -0.45 -14.37
C ILE A 145 -6.89 0.83 -13.53
N ALA A 146 -5.93 1.11 -12.64
CA ALA A 146 -5.92 2.30 -11.79
C ALA A 146 -5.16 3.48 -12.40
N ALA A 147 -4.81 3.46 -13.68
CA ALA A 147 -3.93 4.43 -14.34
C ALA A 147 -4.37 5.90 -14.16
N ASP A 148 -5.68 6.16 -14.05
CA ASP A 148 -6.22 7.53 -13.93
C ASP A 148 -5.91 8.20 -12.57
N PHE A 149 -5.57 7.42 -11.54
CA PHE A 149 -5.21 7.90 -10.21
C PHE A 149 -3.92 7.25 -9.68
N CYS A 150 -3.04 6.89 -10.59
CA CYS A 150 -1.76 6.26 -10.29
C CYS A 150 -0.60 7.13 -10.76
N ILE A 151 0.45 7.20 -9.95
CA ILE A 151 1.67 7.95 -10.25
C ILE A 151 2.90 7.11 -9.94
N ALA A 152 4.01 7.39 -10.60
CA ALA A 152 5.29 6.76 -10.34
C ALA A 152 6.19 7.67 -9.49
N ALA A 153 6.90 7.09 -8.52
CA ALA A 153 7.87 7.80 -7.71
C ALA A 153 9.08 6.89 -7.39
N PRO A 154 10.26 7.47 -7.06
CA PRO A 154 11.44 6.70 -6.70
C PRO A 154 11.18 5.79 -5.49
N GLY A 155 11.45 4.49 -5.64
CA GLY A 155 11.26 3.50 -4.56
C GLY A 155 12.23 2.32 -4.69
N GLY A 156 13.05 2.31 -5.77
CA GLY A 156 14.17 1.38 -5.95
C GLY A 156 15.47 1.99 -5.44
N SER A 157 16.26 1.24 -4.68
CA SER A 157 17.58 1.62 -4.16
C SER A 157 17.57 2.91 -3.31
N ILE A 158 16.56 3.08 -2.46
CA ILE A 158 16.42 4.26 -1.60
C ILE A 158 17.29 4.11 -0.36
N THR A 159 18.18 5.08 -0.13
CA THR A 159 18.97 5.14 1.12
C THR A 159 18.09 5.66 2.24
N VAL A 160 17.94 4.86 3.30
CA VAL A 160 17.10 5.16 4.47
C VAL A 160 17.93 5.09 5.75
N ALA A 161 17.57 5.90 6.75
CA ALA A 161 18.09 5.75 8.10
C ALA A 161 17.54 4.44 8.69
N TYR A 162 18.44 3.59 9.21
CA TYR A 162 18.06 2.30 9.78
C TYR A 162 18.62 2.16 11.20
N PRO A 163 17.78 1.96 12.22
CA PRO A 163 18.25 1.73 13.57
C PRO A 163 18.81 0.30 13.69
N VAL A 164 20.12 0.16 13.61
CA VAL A 164 20.80 -1.13 13.85
C VAL A 164 21.23 -1.18 15.30
N THR A 165 20.81 -2.20 16.02
CA THR A 165 21.35 -2.54 17.34
C THR A 165 22.64 -3.36 17.19
N GLU A 166 23.49 -3.41 18.25
CA GLU A 166 24.70 -4.27 18.24
C GLU A 166 24.36 -5.74 17.93
N ALA A 167 23.15 -6.20 18.25
CA ALA A 167 22.67 -7.55 17.94
C ALA A 167 22.39 -7.77 16.45
N ASP A 168 22.04 -6.70 15.73
CA ASP A 168 21.68 -6.77 14.30
C ASP A 168 22.92 -6.70 13.39
N GLN A 169 24.05 -6.18 13.88
CA GLN A 169 25.30 -6.06 13.11
C GLN A 169 25.82 -7.39 12.59
N GLY A 170 25.56 -8.50 13.29
CA GLY A 170 25.96 -9.84 12.86
C GLY A 170 25.03 -10.48 11.82
N ILE A 171 23.84 -9.94 11.61
CA ILE A 171 22.84 -10.48 10.68
C ILE A 171 23.00 -9.86 9.28
N TYR A 172 23.53 -8.64 9.21
CA TYR A 172 23.60 -7.83 7.98
C TYR A 172 25.03 -7.50 7.53
N ASP A 173 25.99 -8.38 7.82
CA ASP A 173 27.42 -8.23 7.41
C ASP A 173 27.64 -8.55 5.91
N ASP A 174 26.60 -8.38 5.09
CA ASP A 174 26.66 -8.59 3.64
C ASP A 174 27.00 -7.30 2.85
N GLY A 175 27.34 -6.23 3.54
CA GLY A 175 27.68 -4.93 2.94
C GLY A 175 26.48 -4.07 2.55
N THR A 176 25.25 -4.46 2.93
CA THR A 176 24.05 -3.66 2.69
C THR A 176 23.88 -2.50 3.69
N PHE A 177 24.70 -2.49 4.76
CA PHE A 177 24.67 -1.46 5.80
C PHE A 177 26.02 -0.74 5.87
N ASP A 178 26.01 0.57 5.77
CA ASP A 178 27.13 1.43 6.09
C ASP A 178 26.87 2.11 7.44
N CYS A 179 27.50 1.54 8.49
CA CYS A 179 27.45 2.11 9.83
C CYS A 179 28.81 2.69 10.15
N GLU A 180 29.07 3.96 9.85
CA GLU A 180 30.24 4.64 10.39
C GLU A 180 30.10 4.85 11.91
N ALA A 181 30.96 4.14 12.65
CA ALA A 181 31.22 4.31 14.07
C ALA A 181 30.07 4.86 14.93
N ALA A 182 29.27 3.95 15.45
CA ALA A 182 28.47 4.08 16.66
C ALA A 182 27.09 4.76 16.62
N ASN A 183 26.66 5.51 15.60
CA ASN A 183 25.31 6.10 15.65
C ASN A 183 24.63 6.43 14.32
N ASN A 184 25.20 6.18 13.16
CA ASN A 184 24.61 6.55 11.86
C ASN A 184 24.56 5.35 10.93
N CYS A 185 23.52 4.53 11.05
CA CYS A 185 23.29 3.44 10.13
C CYS A 185 22.32 3.85 9.03
N PHE A 186 22.71 3.58 7.79
CA PHE A 186 21.88 3.71 6.62
C PHE A 186 21.76 2.36 5.93
N ALA A 187 20.60 2.08 5.37
CA ALA A 187 20.37 0.89 4.56
C ALA A 187 19.86 1.31 3.18
N VAL A 188 20.12 0.48 2.17
CA VAL A 188 19.43 0.58 0.88
C VAL A 188 18.17 -0.25 0.96
N ALA A 189 17.03 0.35 0.68
CA ALA A 189 15.73 -0.29 0.77
C ALA A 189 14.97 -0.15 -0.56
N ASN A 190 14.13 -1.14 -0.84
CA ASN A 190 13.29 -1.18 -2.03
C ASN A 190 11.83 -1.37 -1.61
N GLY A 191 10.92 -0.71 -2.31
CA GLY A 191 9.49 -0.89 -2.09
C GLY A 191 8.65 0.29 -2.54
N THR A 192 7.42 0.03 -2.93
CA THR A 192 6.42 1.06 -3.15
C THR A 192 6.12 1.86 -1.87
N SER A 193 6.41 1.25 -0.70
CA SER A 193 6.38 1.90 0.61
C SER A 193 7.37 3.06 0.75
N PHE A 194 8.47 3.03 0.01
CA PHE A 194 9.45 4.11 -0.08
C PHE A 194 9.13 5.09 -1.20
N ALA A 195 8.38 4.67 -2.22
CA ALA A 195 7.93 5.55 -3.30
C ALA A 195 6.81 6.50 -2.83
N SER A 196 5.83 5.99 -2.09
CA SER A 196 4.66 6.78 -1.68
C SER A 196 4.96 8.05 -0.88
N PRO A 197 6.03 8.16 -0.05
CA PRO A 197 6.38 9.40 0.64
C PRO A 197 6.92 10.52 -0.26
N PHE A 198 7.25 10.25 -1.52
CA PHE A 198 7.75 11.27 -2.47
C PHE A 198 6.61 12.00 -3.21
N VAL A 199 5.37 11.57 -3.04
CA VAL A 199 4.18 12.16 -3.62
C VAL A 199 3.47 13.07 -2.63
#